data_673f1e7dfbb719e4c252826924ba0866
#
_entry.id   673f1e7dfbb719e4c252826924ba0866
#
_cell.length_a   1.000
_cell.length_b   1.000
_cell.length_c   1.000
_cell.angle_alpha   90.00
_cell.angle_beta   90.00
_cell.angle_gamma   90.00
#
_symmetry.space_group_name_H-M   'P 1'
#
loop_
_entity.id
_entity.type
_entity.pdbx_description
1 polymer ?
#
loop_
_entity_poly.entity_id
_entity_poly.type
_entity_poly.pdbx_seq_one_letter_code
_entity_poly.pdbx_strand_id
1 'polypeptide(L)'
;VFNDGENPIEPFLMQKYVAYKINQLSHFGYFSGTGAGKTLSAILASRIMDSKVTLIICPNDVVSHWDKNANQIFSDSHVTTHRDVFSAKRDESRHQYWVLNYDKLNQDSSRDDIDILGKQKIDFIVLDEIHFSKVTHDTEKSKSKRRDVLEFLLTLARKRNPELKVLGLSATPVVNNIHEGKSLLELMSGKIYDDISTRPTVPNAVTLYEKITLNSIRYKPNYQITVTENVVEVEAERPTGTSLAELNSRPLAIEQYLTDARIPEIVKRIDGPTIIYSEYVGTAIPGKATILEKIAEAVKEKNYSYGFYTGDDHTGLQR
;
A
#
# COMPACT_ATOMS: atom_id res chain seq x y z
N VAL A 1 24.63 9.60 6.67
CA VAL A 1 23.84 10.65 7.36
C VAL A 1 22.41 10.53 6.87
N PHE A 2 21.44 10.62 7.78
CA PHE A 2 20.01 10.65 7.43
C PHE A 2 19.68 12.01 6.80
N ASN A 3 19.23 12.04 5.56
CA ASN A 3 19.02 13.28 4.81
C ASN A 3 17.72 13.24 3.95
N ASP A 4 17.30 14.38 3.42
CA ASP A 4 16.15 14.52 2.51
C ASP A 4 16.54 14.51 1.03
N GLY A 5 17.79 14.18 0.75
CA GLY A 5 18.41 14.23 -0.57
C GLY A 5 19.34 15.42 -0.78
N GLU A 6 19.17 16.50 -0.03
CA GLU A 6 19.99 17.71 -0.10
C GLU A 6 20.63 18.06 1.24
N ASN A 7 19.86 17.96 2.33
CA ASN A 7 20.27 18.38 3.65
C ASN A 7 20.16 17.27 4.69
N PRO A 8 21.06 17.23 5.69
CA PRO A 8 20.87 16.39 6.86
C PRO A 8 19.56 16.76 7.58
N ILE A 9 18.74 15.77 7.85
CA ILE A 9 17.50 15.95 8.61
C ILE A 9 17.53 15.12 9.89
N GLU A 10 16.86 15.61 10.92
CA GLU A 10 16.68 14.86 12.16
C GLU A 10 15.41 14.02 12.08
N PRO A 11 15.49 12.68 12.32
CA PRO A 11 14.31 11.84 12.39
C PRO A 11 13.36 12.28 13.50
N PHE A 12 12.05 12.30 13.23
CA PHE A 12 11.05 12.56 14.25
C PHE A 12 11.07 11.51 15.36
N LEU A 13 10.60 11.89 16.55
CA LEU A 13 10.56 11.00 17.71
C LEU A 13 9.88 9.67 17.39
N MET A 14 8.77 9.67 16.63
CA MET A 14 8.06 8.46 16.26
C MET A 14 8.89 7.55 15.35
N GLN A 15 9.67 8.10 14.42
CA GLN A 15 10.59 7.33 13.57
C GLN A 15 11.68 6.67 14.38
N LYS A 16 12.28 7.41 15.31
CA LYS A 16 13.28 6.91 16.27
C LYS A 16 12.69 5.80 17.14
N TYR A 17 11.45 5.99 17.63
CA TYR A 17 10.78 5.02 18.47
C TYR A 17 10.49 3.70 17.73
N VAL A 18 9.98 3.76 16.51
CA VAL A 18 9.74 2.56 15.68
C VAL A 18 11.03 1.81 15.41
N ALA A 19 12.11 2.53 15.03
CA ALA A 19 13.41 1.94 14.78
C ALA A 19 13.99 1.27 16.05
N TYR A 20 13.86 1.92 17.21
CA TYR A 20 14.22 1.34 18.49
C TYR A 20 13.42 0.08 18.80
N LYS A 21 12.09 0.10 18.63
CA LYS A 21 11.22 -1.03 18.95
C LYS A 21 11.51 -2.25 18.09
N ILE A 22 11.64 -2.10 16.78
CA ILE A 22 11.94 -3.24 15.92
C ILE A 22 13.35 -3.78 16.13
N ASN A 23 14.30 -2.96 16.55
CA ASN A 23 15.62 -3.44 16.95
C ASN A 23 15.56 -4.37 18.17
N GLN A 24 14.66 -4.10 19.13
CA GLN A 24 14.48 -4.92 20.34
C GLN A 24 13.60 -6.18 20.12
N LEU A 25 12.65 -6.09 19.19
CA LEU A 25 11.63 -7.12 18.94
C LEU A 25 11.96 -7.89 17.66
N SER A 26 11.42 -9.11 17.53
CA SER A 26 11.48 -9.90 16.28
C SER A 26 10.46 -9.41 15.24
N HIS A 27 9.39 -8.75 15.68
CA HIS A 27 8.34 -8.21 14.81
C HIS A 27 7.69 -6.99 15.45
N PHE A 28 7.22 -6.07 14.63
CA PHE A 28 6.51 -4.88 15.09
C PHE A 28 5.58 -4.34 14.00
N GLY A 29 4.46 -3.75 14.39
CA GLY A 29 3.53 -3.06 13.51
C GLY A 29 3.64 -1.53 13.64
N TYR A 30 3.89 -0.82 12.56
CA TYR A 30 3.76 0.64 12.52
C TYR A 30 2.46 1.01 11.82
N PHE A 31 1.37 1.03 12.58
CA PHE A 31 0.00 1.20 12.09
C PHE A 31 -0.46 2.65 12.22
N SER A 32 0.17 3.52 11.47
CA SER A 32 -0.01 4.97 11.57
C SER A 32 -0.52 5.57 10.29
N GLY A 33 -1.22 6.70 10.40
CA GLY A 33 -1.87 7.38 9.29
C GLY A 33 -0.92 7.71 8.13
N THR A 34 -1.49 8.12 7.02
CA THR A 34 -0.74 8.63 5.86
C THR A 34 0.11 9.82 6.28
N GLY A 35 1.30 9.98 5.71
CA GLY A 35 2.22 11.06 6.10
C GLY A 35 2.94 10.90 7.45
N ALA A 36 2.71 9.81 8.19
CA ALA A 36 3.40 9.55 9.46
C ALA A 36 4.88 9.16 9.31
N GLY A 37 5.43 9.18 8.11
CA GLY A 37 6.84 8.86 7.84
C GLY A 37 7.17 7.37 7.95
N LYS A 38 6.23 6.47 7.61
CA LYS A 38 6.42 5.01 7.70
C LYS A 38 7.64 4.52 6.91
N THR A 39 7.78 4.96 5.67
CA THR A 39 8.92 4.62 4.79
C THR A 39 10.26 5.01 5.42
N LEU A 40 10.36 6.26 5.90
CA LEU A 40 11.58 6.77 6.54
C LEU A 40 11.90 6.00 7.83
N SER A 41 10.88 5.61 8.59
CA SER A 41 11.06 4.82 9.81
C SER A 41 11.66 3.44 9.53
N ALA A 42 11.20 2.79 8.46
CA ALA A 42 11.72 1.48 8.07
C ALA A 42 13.17 1.55 7.56
N ILE A 43 13.49 2.57 6.76
CA ILE A 43 14.86 2.81 6.27
C ILE A 43 15.80 3.15 7.45
N LEU A 44 15.37 4.00 8.38
CA LEU A 44 16.12 4.31 9.59
C LEU A 44 16.37 3.04 10.43
N ALA A 45 15.33 2.21 10.60
CA ALA A 45 15.41 0.96 11.35
C ALA A 45 16.45 0.01 10.76
N SER A 46 16.47 -0.16 9.43
CA SER A 46 17.42 -1.03 8.74
C SER A 46 18.86 -0.63 9.02
N ARG A 47 19.13 0.67 9.13
CA ARG A 47 20.48 1.21 9.42
C ARG A 47 20.87 1.06 10.89
N ILE A 48 19.94 1.29 11.81
CA ILE A 48 20.17 1.10 13.25
C ILE A 48 20.49 -0.36 13.56
N MET A 49 19.84 -1.31 12.86
CA MET A 49 20.08 -2.73 13.00
C MET A 49 21.29 -3.25 12.21
N ASP A 50 21.98 -2.40 11.46
CA ASP A 50 23.05 -2.76 10.53
C ASP A 50 22.61 -3.85 9.53
N SER A 51 21.35 -3.81 9.09
CA SER A 51 20.82 -4.77 8.13
C SER A 51 21.60 -4.71 6.80
N LYS A 52 22.16 -5.84 6.39
CA LYS A 52 22.87 -5.93 5.09
C LYS A 52 21.88 -6.21 3.96
N VAL A 53 20.80 -6.94 4.24
CA VAL A 53 19.71 -7.15 3.30
C VAL A 53 18.38 -6.83 3.96
N THR A 54 17.74 -5.78 3.46
CA THR A 54 16.36 -5.40 3.78
C THR A 54 15.47 -5.74 2.59
N LEU A 55 14.56 -6.70 2.76
CA LEU A 55 13.55 -7.03 1.75
C LEU A 55 12.28 -6.23 2.03
N ILE A 56 11.84 -5.47 1.05
CA ILE A 56 10.64 -4.64 1.10
C ILE A 56 9.60 -5.24 0.16
N ILE A 57 8.43 -5.58 0.68
CA ILE A 57 7.28 -6.04 -0.10
C ILE A 57 6.20 -4.98 -0.03
N CYS A 58 5.82 -4.42 -1.17
CA CYS A 58 4.95 -3.25 -1.25
C CYS A 58 3.96 -3.34 -2.44
N PRO A 59 2.95 -2.47 -2.51
CA PRO A 59 2.14 -2.29 -3.72
C PRO A 59 3.02 -1.88 -4.92
N ASN A 60 2.55 -2.20 -6.14
CA ASN A 60 3.35 -1.98 -7.36
C ASN A 60 3.66 -0.49 -7.60
N ASP A 61 2.71 0.36 -7.36
CA ASP A 61 2.77 1.82 -7.57
C ASP A 61 3.74 2.55 -6.64
N VAL A 62 4.16 1.93 -5.53
CA VAL A 62 5.11 2.54 -4.59
C VAL A 62 6.55 1.98 -4.67
N VAL A 63 6.82 1.04 -5.59
CA VAL A 63 8.18 0.47 -5.76
C VAL A 63 9.20 1.57 -6.07
N SER A 64 8.90 2.45 -7.02
CA SER A 64 9.77 3.59 -7.38
C SER A 64 9.95 4.58 -6.24
N HIS A 65 8.93 4.74 -5.40
CA HIS A 65 9.02 5.59 -4.20
C HIS A 65 9.99 5.02 -3.16
N TRP A 66 9.97 3.69 -2.95
CA TRP A 66 10.94 3.01 -2.07
C TRP A 66 12.36 3.14 -2.60
N ASP A 67 12.56 2.93 -3.90
CA ASP A 67 13.87 3.10 -4.56
C ASP A 67 14.41 4.51 -4.36
N LYS A 68 13.62 5.52 -4.70
CA LYS A 68 13.98 6.93 -4.54
C LYS A 68 14.34 7.26 -3.08
N ASN A 69 13.50 6.90 -2.12
CA ASN A 69 13.73 7.22 -0.71
C ASN A 69 14.96 6.52 -0.13
N ALA A 70 15.16 5.23 -0.43
CA ALA A 70 16.31 4.51 0.08
C ALA A 70 17.64 5.13 -0.39
N ASN A 71 17.71 5.54 -1.66
CA ASN A 71 18.89 6.19 -2.23
C ASN A 71 19.09 7.64 -1.73
N GLN A 72 18.00 8.39 -1.51
CA GLN A 72 18.09 9.77 -1.02
C GLN A 72 18.48 9.85 0.44
N ILE A 73 17.86 9.02 1.30
CA ILE A 73 18.05 9.09 2.75
C ILE A 73 19.46 8.67 3.15
N PHE A 74 20.00 7.67 2.48
CA PHE A 74 21.38 7.21 2.68
C PHE A 74 22.03 6.93 1.33
N SER A 75 22.94 7.78 0.91
CA SER A 75 23.61 7.73 -0.39
C SER A 75 24.44 6.47 -0.65
N ASP A 76 24.77 5.70 0.39
CA ASP A 76 25.48 4.42 0.32
C ASP A 76 24.52 3.21 0.23
N SER A 77 23.23 3.46 -0.04
CA SER A 77 22.24 2.39 -0.27
C SER A 77 22.43 1.74 -1.62
N HIS A 78 22.14 0.44 -1.68
CA HIS A 78 22.06 -0.33 -2.92
C HIS A 78 20.65 -0.86 -3.09
N VAL A 79 19.90 -0.35 -4.06
CA VAL A 79 18.52 -0.74 -4.29
C VAL A 79 18.44 -1.66 -5.51
N THR A 80 17.74 -2.78 -5.35
CA THR A 80 17.40 -3.72 -6.43
C THR A 80 15.89 -3.88 -6.44
N THR A 81 15.27 -3.74 -7.61
CA THR A 81 13.81 -3.73 -7.74
C THR A 81 13.29 -4.84 -8.66
N HIS A 82 12.02 -5.19 -8.51
CA HIS A 82 11.29 -6.10 -9.40
C HIS A 82 11.95 -7.48 -9.55
N ARG A 83 12.12 -7.97 -10.78
CA ARG A 83 12.66 -9.31 -11.06
C ARG A 83 14.14 -9.47 -10.72
N ASP A 84 14.89 -8.40 -10.71
CA ASP A 84 16.31 -8.43 -10.41
C ASP A 84 16.60 -8.85 -8.97
N VAL A 85 15.60 -8.71 -8.09
CA VAL A 85 15.64 -9.18 -6.69
C VAL A 85 15.94 -10.69 -6.61
N PHE A 86 15.41 -11.51 -7.53
CA PHE A 86 15.60 -12.95 -7.50
C PHE A 86 17.02 -13.39 -7.92
N SER A 87 17.74 -12.54 -8.64
CA SER A 87 19.16 -12.75 -9.00
C SER A 87 20.12 -12.02 -8.06
N ALA A 88 19.61 -11.16 -7.16
CA ALA A 88 20.43 -10.41 -6.22
C ALA A 88 21.15 -11.35 -5.25
N LYS A 89 22.37 -10.96 -4.86
CA LYS A 89 23.18 -11.69 -3.88
C LYS A 89 23.50 -10.78 -2.72
N ARG A 90 23.50 -11.37 -1.53
CA ARG A 90 23.92 -10.69 -0.32
C ARG A 90 25.38 -10.26 -0.42
N ASP A 91 25.65 -9.00 -0.10
CA ASP A 91 26.97 -8.41 0.04
C ASP A 91 27.10 -7.84 1.45
N GLU A 92 28.00 -8.38 2.25
CA GLU A 92 28.20 -7.99 3.65
C GLU A 92 28.81 -6.58 3.79
N SER A 93 29.39 -6.03 2.74
CA SER A 93 29.98 -4.69 2.73
C SER A 93 28.99 -3.57 2.52
N ARG A 94 27.73 -3.89 2.15
CA ARG A 94 26.74 -2.93 1.68
C ARG A 94 25.42 -3.04 2.42
N HIS A 95 24.67 -1.93 2.45
CA HIS A 95 23.26 -1.91 2.83
C HIS A 95 22.39 -2.06 1.58
N GLN A 96 21.82 -3.26 1.40
CA GLN A 96 21.02 -3.60 0.23
C GLN A 96 19.52 -3.53 0.56
N TYR A 97 18.77 -2.90 -0.33
CA TYR A 97 17.31 -2.84 -0.30
C TYR A 97 16.75 -3.59 -1.51
N TRP A 98 16.10 -4.70 -1.27
CA TRP A 98 15.44 -5.50 -2.30
C TRP A 98 13.96 -5.20 -2.28
N VAL A 99 13.44 -4.54 -3.32
CA VAL A 99 12.06 -4.06 -3.38
C VAL A 99 11.25 -4.89 -4.35
N LEU A 100 10.25 -5.60 -3.82
CA LEU A 100 9.39 -6.52 -4.55
C LEU A 100 7.94 -6.10 -4.40
N ASN A 101 7.15 -6.14 -5.47
CA ASN A 101 5.74 -5.88 -5.37
C ASN A 101 4.93 -7.15 -5.03
N TYR A 102 3.77 -6.96 -4.38
CA TYR A 102 2.87 -8.06 -4.00
C TYR A 102 2.38 -8.90 -5.18
N ASP A 103 2.28 -8.32 -6.38
CA ASP A 103 1.74 -9.02 -7.56
C ASP A 103 2.69 -10.10 -8.06
N LYS A 104 3.99 -9.98 -7.76
CA LYS A 104 4.97 -11.03 -8.02
C LYS A 104 4.69 -12.30 -7.21
N LEU A 105 4.00 -12.20 -6.09
CA LEU A 105 3.61 -13.34 -5.26
C LEU A 105 2.37 -14.07 -5.79
N ASN A 106 1.68 -13.54 -6.80
CA ASN A 106 0.51 -14.16 -7.43
C ASN A 106 0.84 -14.94 -8.71
N GLN A 107 2.06 -14.86 -9.23
CA GLN A 107 2.47 -15.51 -10.47
C GLN A 107 2.67 -17.03 -10.29
N ASP A 108 2.64 -17.79 -11.37
CA ASP A 108 2.78 -19.26 -11.28
C ASP A 108 4.21 -19.67 -10.89
N SER A 109 5.23 -18.92 -11.32
CA SER A 109 6.62 -19.09 -10.91
C SER A 109 6.95 -18.61 -9.49
N SER A 110 5.99 -18.01 -8.76
CA SER A 110 6.27 -17.30 -7.50
C SER A 110 6.95 -18.20 -6.45
N ARG A 111 6.59 -19.49 -6.38
CA ARG A 111 7.19 -20.39 -5.39
C ARG A 111 8.67 -20.67 -5.68
N ASP A 112 9.04 -20.87 -6.94
CA ASP A 112 10.42 -21.12 -7.34
C ASP A 112 11.27 -19.87 -7.13
N ASP A 113 10.75 -18.70 -7.51
CA ASP A 113 11.37 -17.40 -7.29
C ASP A 113 11.59 -17.12 -5.79
N ILE A 114 10.61 -17.44 -4.94
CA ILE A 114 10.72 -17.30 -3.49
C ILE A 114 11.66 -18.31 -2.86
N ASP A 115 11.76 -19.53 -3.37
CA ASP A 115 12.74 -20.51 -2.90
C ASP A 115 14.18 -20.00 -3.16
N ILE A 116 14.43 -19.39 -4.31
CA ILE A 116 15.72 -18.73 -4.61
C ILE A 116 16.00 -17.62 -3.60
N LEU A 117 15.02 -16.75 -3.35
CA LEU A 117 15.14 -15.64 -2.41
C LEU A 117 15.33 -16.13 -0.96
N GLY A 118 14.60 -17.18 -0.57
CA GLY A 118 14.69 -17.79 0.76
C GLY A 118 16.02 -18.48 1.07
N LYS A 119 16.86 -18.77 0.06
CA LYS A 119 18.23 -19.24 0.24
C LYS A 119 19.19 -18.13 0.68
N GLN A 120 18.82 -16.88 0.48
CA GLN A 120 19.58 -15.72 0.95
C GLN A 120 19.34 -15.48 2.45
N LYS A 121 20.35 -14.98 3.17
CA LYS A 121 20.16 -14.49 4.52
C LYS A 121 19.59 -13.07 4.46
N ILE A 122 18.30 -12.94 4.72
CA ILE A 122 17.61 -11.64 4.85
C ILE A 122 17.63 -11.25 6.33
N ASP A 123 18.00 -10.00 6.63
CA ASP A 123 18.07 -9.53 8.03
C ASP A 123 16.79 -8.85 8.46
N PHE A 124 16.13 -8.16 7.53
CA PHE A 124 14.95 -7.37 7.80
C PHE A 124 13.94 -7.48 6.67
N ILE A 125 12.67 -7.73 7.00
CA ILE A 125 11.56 -7.72 6.05
C ILE A 125 10.59 -6.60 6.43
N VAL A 126 10.26 -5.76 5.46
CA VAL A 126 9.24 -4.71 5.57
C VAL A 126 8.06 -5.10 4.70
N LEU A 127 6.88 -5.18 5.31
CA LEU A 127 5.61 -5.45 4.62
C LEU A 127 4.82 -4.13 4.56
N ASP A 128 4.99 -3.40 3.46
CA ASP A 128 4.30 -2.13 3.27
C ASP A 128 2.85 -2.37 2.83
N GLU A 129 1.93 -1.60 3.41
CA GLU A 129 0.49 -1.82 3.30
C GLU A 129 0.11 -3.29 3.54
N ILE A 130 0.57 -3.82 4.70
CA ILE A 130 0.44 -5.23 5.09
C ILE A 130 -1.00 -5.77 4.97
N HIS A 131 -2.01 -4.89 5.01
CA HIS A 131 -3.42 -5.25 4.85
C HIS A 131 -3.74 -5.91 3.48
N PHE A 132 -2.89 -5.74 2.45
CA PHE A 132 -3.00 -6.51 1.20
C PHE A 132 -2.79 -8.02 1.37
N SER A 133 -2.24 -8.45 2.50
CA SER A 133 -1.94 -9.85 2.82
C SER A 133 -2.82 -10.42 3.92
N LYS A 134 -3.88 -9.70 4.33
CA LYS A 134 -4.82 -10.18 5.35
C LYS A 134 -5.68 -11.34 4.84
N VAL A 135 -6.12 -12.18 5.79
CA VAL A 135 -7.11 -13.24 5.55
C VAL A 135 -8.41 -12.82 6.22
N THR A 136 -9.52 -12.92 5.50
CA THR A 136 -10.83 -12.41 5.95
C THR A 136 -11.72 -13.46 6.61
N HIS A 137 -11.45 -14.76 6.39
CA HIS A 137 -12.25 -15.88 6.92
C HIS A 137 -11.35 -17.07 7.30
N ASP A 138 -11.83 -17.92 8.23
CA ASP A 138 -11.11 -19.09 8.74
C ASP A 138 -11.02 -20.30 7.78
N THR A 139 -11.44 -20.18 6.54
CA THR A 139 -11.38 -21.29 5.59
C THR A 139 -10.08 -21.26 4.80
N GLU A 140 -9.45 -22.41 4.59
CA GLU A 140 -8.24 -22.53 3.73
C GLU A 140 -8.47 -21.95 2.33
N LYS A 141 -9.69 -22.04 1.81
CA LYS A 141 -10.09 -21.44 0.52
C LYS A 141 -10.11 -19.90 0.51
N SER A 142 -10.04 -19.25 1.68
CA SER A 142 -10.03 -17.78 1.80
C SER A 142 -8.62 -17.19 1.76
N LYS A 143 -7.60 -18.01 1.85
CA LYS A 143 -6.22 -17.56 1.66
C LYS A 143 -5.97 -17.27 0.19
N SER A 144 -5.50 -16.06 -0.09
CA SER A 144 -5.06 -15.73 -1.43
C SER A 144 -3.71 -16.40 -1.73
N LYS A 145 -3.44 -16.72 -3.00
CA LYS A 145 -2.12 -17.22 -3.44
C LYS A 145 -0.98 -16.32 -2.93
N ARG A 146 -1.18 -15.00 -2.96
CA ARG A 146 -0.27 -13.99 -2.40
C ARG A 146 0.06 -14.26 -0.94
N ARG A 147 -0.95 -14.55 -0.12
CA ARG A 147 -0.78 -14.81 1.31
C ARG A 147 0.02 -16.09 1.55
N ASP A 148 -0.30 -17.17 0.85
CA ASP A 148 0.40 -18.46 0.99
C ASP A 148 1.88 -18.33 0.61
N VAL A 149 2.17 -17.66 -0.49
CA VAL A 149 3.55 -17.43 -0.95
C VAL A 149 4.31 -16.54 0.02
N LEU A 150 3.66 -15.52 0.60
CA LEU A 150 4.28 -14.65 1.60
C LEU A 150 4.58 -15.39 2.91
N GLU A 151 3.66 -16.23 3.39
CA GLU A 151 3.89 -17.10 4.57
C GLU A 151 5.06 -18.06 4.33
N PHE A 152 5.14 -18.65 3.14
CA PHE A 152 6.24 -19.51 2.74
C PHE A 152 7.58 -18.77 2.75
N LEU A 153 7.63 -17.56 2.16
CA LEU A 153 8.82 -16.69 2.20
C LEU A 153 9.28 -16.42 3.64
N LEU A 154 8.36 -15.97 4.49
CA LEU A 154 8.68 -15.62 5.88
C LEU A 154 9.16 -16.86 6.67
N THR A 155 8.61 -18.03 6.38
CA THR A 155 9.05 -19.30 6.98
C THR A 155 10.47 -19.65 6.57
N LEU A 156 10.79 -19.57 5.27
CA LEU A 156 12.14 -19.82 4.77
C LEU A 156 13.14 -18.81 5.33
N ALA A 157 12.78 -17.52 5.31
CA ALA A 157 13.64 -16.44 5.80
C ALA A 157 13.96 -16.61 7.30
N ARG A 158 12.97 -16.96 8.14
CA ARG A 158 13.18 -17.25 9.57
C ARG A 158 14.04 -18.49 9.79
N LYS A 159 13.84 -19.54 8.99
CA LYS A 159 14.68 -20.73 9.04
C LYS A 159 16.13 -20.41 8.69
N ARG A 160 16.35 -19.53 7.73
CA ARG A 160 17.69 -19.12 7.29
C ARG A 160 18.36 -18.14 8.24
N ASN A 161 17.55 -17.23 8.82
CA ASN A 161 18.01 -16.23 9.79
C ASN A 161 17.07 -16.19 11.00
N PRO A 162 17.40 -16.88 12.12
CA PRO A 162 16.60 -16.83 13.35
C PRO A 162 16.47 -15.41 13.96
N GLU A 163 17.40 -14.51 13.66
CA GLU A 163 17.38 -13.10 14.08
C GLU A 163 16.59 -12.18 13.14
N LEU A 164 15.90 -12.76 12.14
CA LEU A 164 15.07 -12.00 11.21
C LEU A 164 14.11 -11.06 11.94
N LYS A 165 14.06 -9.81 11.52
CA LYS A 165 13.09 -8.82 11.96
C LYS A 165 12.00 -8.62 10.91
N VAL A 166 10.76 -8.43 11.34
CA VAL A 166 9.61 -8.19 10.44
C VAL A 166 8.84 -6.95 10.88
N LEU A 167 8.74 -5.94 10.01
CA LEU A 167 8.00 -4.70 10.25
C LEU A 167 6.79 -4.64 9.32
N GLY A 168 5.60 -4.61 9.90
CA GLY A 168 4.36 -4.36 9.15
C GLY A 168 4.00 -2.88 9.16
N LEU A 169 3.72 -2.31 7.98
CA LEU A 169 3.29 -0.93 7.80
C LEU A 169 1.86 -0.89 7.27
N SER A 170 1.00 -0.08 7.84
CA SER A 170 -0.34 0.20 7.29
C SER A 170 -0.97 1.42 7.97
N ALA A 171 -1.82 2.14 7.24
CA ALA A 171 -2.71 3.12 7.85
C ALA A 171 -3.98 2.45 8.44
N THR A 172 -4.40 1.32 7.86
CA THR A 172 -5.66 0.60 8.16
C THR A 172 -5.41 -0.90 8.33
N PRO A 173 -4.75 -1.33 9.42
CA PRO A 173 -4.36 -2.74 9.59
C PRO A 173 -5.56 -3.68 9.73
N VAL A 174 -6.61 -3.24 10.44
CA VAL A 174 -7.83 -4.01 10.67
C VAL A 174 -9.02 -3.14 10.28
N VAL A 175 -9.82 -3.61 9.33
CA VAL A 175 -10.96 -2.84 8.81
C VAL A 175 -12.28 -3.52 9.15
N ASN A 176 -12.41 -4.82 8.93
CA ASN A 176 -13.72 -5.47 8.93
C ASN A 176 -13.96 -6.40 10.12
N ASN A 177 -12.97 -7.20 10.53
CA ASN A 177 -13.21 -8.23 11.54
C ASN A 177 -11.95 -8.64 12.33
N ILE A 178 -12.16 -9.39 13.42
CA ILE A 178 -11.11 -9.89 14.33
C ILE A 178 -10.12 -10.80 13.60
N HIS A 179 -10.61 -11.60 12.66
CA HIS A 179 -9.78 -12.54 11.91
C HIS A 179 -8.67 -11.84 11.11
N GLU A 180 -8.97 -10.68 10.51
CA GLU A 180 -7.96 -9.87 9.81
C GLU A 180 -6.81 -9.49 10.73
N GLY A 181 -7.11 -8.98 11.91
CA GLY A 181 -6.10 -8.56 12.88
C GLY A 181 -5.26 -9.72 13.39
N LYS A 182 -5.89 -10.87 13.74
CA LYS A 182 -5.20 -12.09 14.11
C LYS A 182 -4.26 -12.54 13.00
N SER A 183 -4.74 -12.60 11.77
CA SER A 183 -3.95 -13.04 10.62
C SER A 183 -2.71 -12.17 10.36
N LEU A 184 -2.79 -10.85 10.60
CA LEU A 184 -1.65 -9.95 10.46
C LEU A 184 -0.62 -10.15 11.58
N LEU A 185 -1.06 -10.36 12.82
CA LEU A 185 -0.15 -10.66 13.94
C LEU A 185 0.59 -11.99 13.69
N GLU A 186 -0.11 -13.03 13.26
CA GLU A 186 0.46 -14.33 12.93
C GLU A 186 1.47 -14.23 11.78
N LEU A 187 1.16 -13.44 10.74
CA LEU A 187 2.08 -13.21 9.65
C LEU A 187 3.38 -12.55 10.10
N MET A 188 3.28 -11.45 10.85
CA MET A 188 4.45 -10.72 11.32
C MET A 188 5.29 -11.52 12.32
N SER A 189 4.65 -12.22 13.25
CA SER A 189 5.34 -12.96 14.31
C SER A 189 5.83 -14.35 13.88
N GLY A 190 5.15 -14.97 12.92
CA GLY A 190 5.31 -16.41 12.59
C GLY A 190 4.78 -17.35 13.67
N LYS A 191 3.99 -16.83 14.62
CA LYS A 191 3.39 -17.61 15.71
C LYS A 191 1.89 -17.72 15.49
N ILE A 192 1.31 -18.82 15.93
CA ILE A 192 -0.14 -19.00 15.99
C ILE A 192 -0.64 -18.44 17.32
N TYR A 193 -1.72 -17.68 17.30
CA TYR A 193 -2.35 -17.09 18.49
C TYR A 193 -3.65 -17.84 18.81
N ASP A 194 -3.55 -19.01 19.45
CA ASP A 194 -4.71 -19.83 19.82
C ASP A 194 -5.61 -19.15 20.88
N ASP A 195 -5.05 -18.19 21.62
CA ASP A 195 -5.75 -17.38 22.61
C ASP A 195 -6.62 -16.27 22.01
N ILE A 196 -6.50 -16.01 20.70
CA ILE A 196 -7.36 -15.04 19.98
C ILE A 196 -8.48 -15.81 19.27
N SER A 197 -9.69 -15.75 19.83
CA SER A 197 -10.89 -16.25 19.15
C SER A 197 -11.37 -15.25 18.10
N THR A 198 -11.72 -15.75 16.91
CA THR A 198 -12.21 -14.95 15.78
C THR A 198 -13.71 -14.66 15.81
N ARG A 199 -14.45 -15.19 16.81
CA ARG A 199 -15.87 -14.90 16.98
C ARG A 199 -16.08 -13.41 17.26
N PRO A 200 -17.04 -12.73 16.59
CA PRO A 200 -17.26 -11.27 16.69
C PRO A 200 -17.95 -10.91 18.03
N THR A 201 -17.20 -10.98 19.11
CA THR A 201 -17.65 -10.58 20.46
C THR A 201 -16.74 -9.49 21.01
N VAL A 202 -17.26 -8.66 21.92
CA VAL A 202 -16.49 -7.57 22.56
C VAL A 202 -15.26 -8.10 23.30
N PRO A 203 -15.34 -9.18 24.13
CA PRO A 203 -14.16 -9.73 24.78
C PRO A 203 -13.06 -10.13 23.80
N ASN A 204 -13.41 -10.81 22.70
CA ASN A 204 -12.45 -11.21 21.68
C ASN A 204 -11.81 -10.02 20.95
N ALA A 205 -12.59 -8.97 20.71
CA ALA A 205 -12.07 -7.72 20.13
C ALA A 205 -11.08 -7.04 21.09
N VAL A 206 -11.35 -7.04 22.39
CA VAL A 206 -10.45 -6.52 23.44
C VAL A 206 -9.15 -7.31 23.46
N THR A 207 -9.23 -8.66 23.49
CA THR A 207 -8.03 -9.53 23.45
C THR A 207 -7.18 -9.25 22.22
N LEU A 208 -7.78 -9.14 21.04
CA LEU A 208 -7.05 -8.76 19.81
C LEU A 208 -6.41 -7.38 19.94
N TYR A 209 -7.16 -6.39 20.44
CA TYR A 209 -6.67 -5.03 20.61
C TYR A 209 -5.46 -4.97 21.53
N GLU A 210 -5.47 -5.67 22.65
CA GLU A 210 -4.33 -5.76 23.58
C GLU A 210 -3.11 -6.36 22.89
N LYS A 211 -3.27 -7.47 22.16
CA LYS A 211 -2.16 -8.10 21.41
C LYS A 211 -1.60 -7.20 20.32
N ILE A 212 -2.45 -6.50 19.57
CA ILE A 212 -2.01 -5.54 18.56
C ILE A 212 -1.25 -4.39 19.23
N THR A 213 -1.77 -3.83 20.32
CA THR A 213 -1.14 -2.70 21.03
C THR A 213 0.23 -3.05 21.59
N LEU A 214 0.41 -4.27 22.10
CA LEU A 214 1.70 -4.74 22.59
C LEU A 214 2.74 -4.93 21.48
N ASN A 215 2.31 -5.23 20.26
CA ASN A 215 3.16 -5.54 19.12
C ASN A 215 3.15 -4.46 18.02
N SER A 216 2.58 -3.29 18.30
CA SER A 216 2.52 -2.21 17.32
C SER A 216 2.42 -0.84 17.98
N ILE A 217 2.55 0.19 17.15
CA ILE A 217 2.20 1.55 17.53
C ILE A 217 1.27 2.16 16.49
N ARG A 218 0.32 2.95 16.95
CA ARG A 218 -0.55 3.77 16.12
C ARG A 218 -0.33 5.23 16.45
N TYR A 219 0.07 5.99 15.43
CA TYR A 219 0.22 7.44 15.52
C TYR A 219 -0.62 8.09 14.42
N LYS A 220 -1.44 9.05 14.78
CA LYS A 220 -2.17 9.88 13.84
C LYS A 220 -1.54 11.27 13.87
N PRO A 221 -0.82 11.66 12.80
CA PRO A 221 -0.28 13.01 12.71
C PRO A 221 -1.42 14.03 12.86
N ASN A 222 -1.16 15.10 13.60
CA ASN A 222 -2.13 16.19 13.73
C ASN A 222 -1.98 17.12 12.53
N TYR A 223 -2.72 16.82 11.45
CA TYR A 223 -2.82 17.74 10.33
C TYR A 223 -3.86 18.82 10.66
N GLN A 224 -3.44 20.06 10.59
CA GLN A 224 -4.37 21.21 10.63
C GLN A 224 -5.02 21.38 9.24
N ILE A 225 -5.70 20.35 8.77
CA ILE A 225 -6.42 20.38 7.51
C ILE A 225 -7.91 20.39 7.83
N THR A 226 -8.58 21.45 7.44
CA THR A 226 -10.04 21.50 7.45
C THR A 226 -10.55 20.84 6.17
N VAL A 227 -11.25 19.72 6.31
CA VAL A 227 -11.94 19.09 5.18
C VAL A 227 -13.37 19.62 5.17
N THR A 228 -13.74 20.27 4.07
CA THR A 228 -15.13 20.70 3.83
C THR A 228 -15.73 19.75 2.80
N GLU A 229 -16.81 19.09 3.17
CA GLU A 229 -17.58 18.25 2.26
C GLU A 229 -18.70 19.09 1.63
N ASN A 230 -18.71 19.15 0.30
CA ASN A 230 -19.75 19.84 -0.45
C ASN A 230 -20.43 18.84 -1.39
N VAL A 231 -21.69 18.56 -1.14
CA VAL A 231 -22.52 17.77 -2.05
C VAL A 231 -23.13 18.72 -3.08
N VAL A 232 -22.97 18.39 -4.35
CA VAL A 232 -23.49 19.16 -5.47
C VAL A 232 -24.47 18.30 -6.25
N GLU A 233 -25.71 18.71 -6.27
CA GLU A 233 -26.75 18.12 -7.11
C GLU A 233 -26.65 18.68 -8.53
N VAL A 234 -26.68 17.79 -9.51
CA VAL A 234 -26.62 18.14 -10.93
C VAL A 234 -27.84 17.55 -11.64
N GLU A 235 -28.60 18.38 -12.31
CA GLU A 235 -29.70 17.93 -13.15
C GLU A 235 -29.18 17.45 -14.50
N ALA A 236 -29.60 16.26 -14.90
CA ALA A 236 -29.30 15.68 -16.21
C ALA A 236 -30.58 15.34 -16.94
N GLU A 237 -30.67 15.73 -18.20
CA GLU A 237 -31.80 15.38 -19.05
C GLU A 237 -31.76 13.88 -19.34
N ARG A 238 -32.91 13.25 -19.31
CA ARG A 238 -33.03 11.83 -19.61
C ARG A 238 -32.83 11.55 -21.11
N PRO A 239 -32.02 10.52 -21.48
CA PRO A 239 -31.90 10.14 -22.91
C PRO A 239 -33.25 9.77 -23.50
N THR A 240 -33.55 10.38 -24.64
CA THR A 240 -34.79 10.07 -25.38
C THR A 240 -34.79 8.61 -25.83
N GLY A 241 -35.87 7.90 -25.51
CA GLY A 241 -36.07 6.51 -25.94
C GLY A 241 -35.51 5.43 -25.02
N THR A 242 -34.87 5.77 -23.91
CA THR A 242 -34.31 4.80 -22.96
C THR A 242 -35.17 4.70 -21.69
N SER A 243 -35.55 3.50 -21.27
CA SER A 243 -36.25 3.29 -20.01
C SER A 243 -35.32 3.40 -18.79
N LEU A 244 -35.84 3.80 -17.61
CA LEU A 244 -35.06 3.81 -16.36
C LEU A 244 -34.55 2.41 -16.01
N ALA A 245 -35.31 1.36 -16.32
CA ALA A 245 -34.92 -0.02 -16.08
C ALA A 245 -33.72 -0.44 -16.94
N GLU A 246 -33.66 0.01 -18.19
CA GLU A 246 -32.50 -0.23 -19.07
C GLU A 246 -31.25 0.53 -18.60
N LEU A 247 -31.40 1.78 -18.16
CA LEU A 247 -30.30 2.54 -17.58
C LEU A 247 -29.78 1.85 -16.32
N ASN A 248 -30.63 1.48 -15.38
CA ASN A 248 -30.25 0.84 -14.12
C ASN A 248 -29.57 -0.52 -14.30
N SER A 249 -29.81 -1.21 -15.42
CA SER A 249 -29.12 -2.46 -15.75
C SER A 249 -27.70 -2.27 -16.29
N ARG A 250 -27.28 -1.02 -16.56
CA ARG A 250 -25.98 -0.69 -17.17
C ARG A 250 -25.31 0.49 -16.46
N PRO A 251 -24.66 0.27 -15.30
CA PRO A 251 -24.06 1.35 -14.50
C PRO A 251 -23.10 2.24 -15.29
N LEU A 252 -22.26 1.66 -16.15
CA LEU A 252 -21.33 2.43 -17.00
C LEU A 252 -22.06 3.37 -17.97
N ALA A 253 -23.23 2.96 -18.50
CA ALA A 253 -24.02 3.80 -19.40
C ALA A 253 -24.64 4.99 -18.65
N ILE A 254 -25.09 4.79 -17.41
CA ILE A 254 -25.56 5.87 -16.54
C ILE A 254 -24.44 6.86 -16.28
N GLU A 255 -23.27 6.39 -15.83
CA GLU A 255 -22.14 7.25 -15.52
C GLU A 255 -21.67 8.03 -16.74
N GLN A 256 -21.59 7.41 -17.90
CA GLN A 256 -21.22 8.08 -19.15
C GLN A 256 -22.21 9.17 -19.53
N TYR A 257 -23.50 8.93 -19.27
CA TYR A 257 -24.57 9.88 -19.52
C TYR A 257 -24.54 11.05 -18.52
N LEU A 258 -24.37 10.77 -17.23
CA LEU A 258 -24.30 11.79 -16.19
C LEU A 258 -23.00 12.61 -16.25
N THR A 259 -21.96 12.09 -16.87
CA THR A 259 -20.67 12.79 -17.00
C THR A 259 -20.83 14.13 -17.73
N ASP A 260 -21.59 14.16 -18.80
CA ASP A 260 -21.81 15.40 -19.57
C ASP A 260 -22.47 16.52 -18.74
N ALA A 261 -23.39 16.15 -17.85
CA ALA A 261 -24.01 17.09 -16.92
C ALA A 261 -23.08 17.51 -15.77
N ARG A 262 -22.17 16.63 -15.34
CA ARG A 262 -21.23 16.89 -14.22
C ARG A 262 -20.03 17.73 -14.62
N ILE A 263 -19.55 17.64 -15.87
CA ILE A 263 -18.35 18.32 -16.37
C ILE A 263 -18.34 19.83 -16.06
N PRO A 264 -19.39 20.60 -16.34
CA PRO A 264 -19.39 22.05 -16.05
C PRO A 264 -19.15 22.36 -14.58
N GLU A 265 -19.74 21.59 -13.68
CA GLU A 265 -19.62 21.77 -12.24
C GLU A 265 -18.25 21.30 -11.71
N ILE A 266 -17.65 20.27 -12.32
CA ILE A 266 -16.28 19.83 -12.03
C ILE A 266 -15.31 20.94 -12.41
N VAL A 267 -15.35 21.40 -13.63
CA VAL A 267 -14.39 22.38 -14.17
C VAL A 267 -14.49 23.73 -13.44
N LYS A 268 -15.69 24.14 -13.06
CA LYS A 268 -15.93 25.38 -12.29
C LYS A 268 -15.25 25.37 -10.91
N ARG A 269 -15.01 24.20 -10.33
CA ARG A 269 -14.44 24.03 -8.99
C ARG A 269 -12.94 23.80 -8.96
N ILE A 270 -12.30 23.77 -10.12
CA ILE A 270 -10.84 23.66 -10.20
C ILE A 270 -10.26 25.06 -9.90
N ASP A 271 -9.68 25.20 -8.71
CA ASP A 271 -9.04 26.44 -8.25
C ASP A 271 -7.55 26.26 -7.88
N GLY A 272 -7.02 25.05 -8.08
CA GLY A 272 -5.64 24.66 -7.78
C GLY A 272 -5.39 23.19 -8.09
N PRO A 273 -4.37 22.55 -7.50
CA PRO A 273 -4.12 21.12 -7.63
C PRO A 273 -5.34 20.32 -7.22
N THR A 274 -5.98 19.65 -8.17
CA THR A 274 -7.28 18.98 -8.01
C THR A 274 -7.16 17.52 -8.42
N ILE A 275 -7.75 16.60 -7.62
CA ILE A 275 -7.92 15.20 -7.99
C ILE A 275 -9.37 14.99 -8.37
N ILE A 276 -9.60 14.53 -9.61
CA ILE A 276 -10.93 14.15 -10.09
C ILE A 276 -11.00 12.63 -10.10
N TYR A 277 -11.90 12.08 -9.27
CA TYR A 277 -12.11 10.63 -9.20
C TYR A 277 -13.36 10.25 -10.00
N SER A 278 -13.25 9.18 -10.78
CA SER A 278 -14.37 8.50 -11.44
C SER A 278 -14.27 7.00 -11.21
N GLU A 279 -15.37 6.38 -10.81
CA GLU A 279 -15.44 4.92 -10.62
C GLU A 279 -15.31 4.17 -11.96
N TYR A 280 -15.80 4.78 -13.03
CA TYR A 280 -15.77 4.20 -14.38
C TYR A 280 -14.92 5.05 -15.31
N VAL A 281 -13.97 4.42 -15.97
CA VAL A 281 -13.00 5.09 -16.87
C VAL A 281 -13.27 4.85 -18.35
N GLY A 282 -14.04 3.81 -18.67
CA GLY A 282 -14.29 3.35 -20.05
C GLY A 282 -15.46 4.04 -20.76
N THR A 283 -15.93 3.41 -21.83
CA THR A 283 -17.15 3.79 -22.55
C THR A 283 -18.09 2.60 -22.65
N ALA A 284 -19.40 2.85 -22.45
CA ALA A 284 -20.45 1.87 -22.70
C ALA A 284 -20.86 1.83 -24.18
N ILE A 285 -20.46 2.81 -24.96
CA ILE A 285 -20.89 3.00 -26.36
C ILE A 285 -19.66 2.93 -27.26
N PRO A 286 -19.51 1.87 -28.08
CA PRO A 286 -18.39 1.75 -29.00
C PRO A 286 -18.26 3.00 -29.91
N GLY A 287 -17.05 3.50 -30.07
CA GLY A 287 -16.72 4.66 -30.90
C GLY A 287 -17.06 6.03 -30.29
N LYS A 288 -17.53 6.10 -29.04
CA LYS A 288 -17.64 7.36 -28.30
C LYS A 288 -16.48 7.55 -27.32
N ALA A 289 -16.19 8.80 -27.04
CA ALA A 289 -15.17 9.16 -26.03
C ALA A 289 -15.49 8.52 -24.67
N THR A 290 -14.45 8.07 -23.99
CA THR A 290 -14.54 7.55 -22.61
C THR A 290 -14.89 8.66 -21.64
N ILE A 291 -15.30 8.29 -20.43
CA ILE A 291 -15.55 9.25 -19.34
C ILE A 291 -14.30 10.09 -19.05
N LEU A 292 -13.13 9.46 -19.03
CA LEU A 292 -11.86 10.16 -18.78
C LEU A 292 -11.51 11.14 -19.92
N GLU A 293 -11.68 10.73 -21.17
CA GLU A 293 -11.40 11.60 -22.33
C GLU A 293 -12.27 12.85 -22.31
N LYS A 294 -13.57 12.70 -22.00
CA LYS A 294 -14.48 13.86 -21.89
C LYS A 294 -14.08 14.83 -20.79
N ILE A 295 -13.73 14.32 -19.61
CA ILE A 295 -13.25 15.16 -18.49
C ILE A 295 -11.94 15.85 -18.89
N ALA A 296 -11.00 15.11 -19.47
CA ALA A 296 -9.71 15.63 -19.90
C ALA A 296 -9.83 16.72 -20.96
N GLU A 297 -10.73 16.55 -21.93
CA GLU A 297 -11.00 17.56 -22.97
C GLU A 297 -11.53 18.85 -22.35
N ALA A 298 -12.51 18.76 -21.45
CA ALA A 298 -13.07 19.92 -20.77
C ALA A 298 -12.06 20.65 -19.86
N VAL A 299 -11.16 19.91 -19.21
CA VAL A 299 -10.06 20.46 -18.41
C VAL A 299 -9.05 21.18 -19.31
N LYS A 300 -8.72 20.57 -20.47
CA LYS A 300 -7.82 21.17 -21.47
C LYS A 300 -8.36 22.44 -22.09
N GLU A 301 -9.65 22.51 -22.37
CA GLU A 301 -10.32 23.72 -22.89
C GLU A 301 -10.18 24.94 -21.96
N LYS A 302 -9.99 24.70 -20.67
CA LYS A 302 -9.70 25.72 -19.65
C LYS A 302 -8.21 26.00 -19.47
N ASN A 303 -7.35 25.45 -20.34
CA ASN A 303 -5.89 25.58 -20.27
C ASN A 303 -5.25 25.01 -18.98
N TYR A 304 -5.90 24.06 -18.32
CA TYR A 304 -5.29 23.34 -17.21
C TYR A 304 -4.44 22.17 -17.72
N SER A 305 -3.32 21.90 -17.06
CA SER A 305 -2.55 20.69 -17.29
C SER A 305 -3.13 19.54 -16.47
N TYR A 306 -3.15 18.34 -17.04
CA TYR A 306 -3.66 17.15 -16.37
C TYR A 306 -2.75 15.93 -16.61
N GLY A 307 -2.94 14.89 -15.83
CA GLY A 307 -2.36 13.57 -16.01
C GLY A 307 -3.34 12.53 -15.51
N PHE A 308 -3.24 11.32 -16.02
CA PHE A 308 -4.09 10.20 -15.63
C PHE A 308 -3.41 9.31 -14.59
N TYR A 309 -4.26 8.70 -13.76
CA TYR A 309 -3.89 7.60 -12.89
C TYR A 309 -4.98 6.52 -13.00
N THR A 310 -4.74 5.53 -13.86
CA THR A 310 -5.63 4.40 -14.13
C THR A 310 -4.87 3.09 -14.04
N GLY A 311 -5.52 1.96 -14.30
CA GLY A 311 -4.83 0.67 -14.41
C GLY A 311 -3.76 0.61 -15.50
N ASP A 312 -3.93 1.40 -16.57
CA ASP A 312 -3.06 1.38 -17.76
C ASP A 312 -2.22 2.64 -17.95
N ASP A 313 -2.58 3.77 -17.32
CA ASP A 313 -1.91 5.07 -17.46
C ASP A 313 -1.60 5.69 -16.10
N HIS A 314 -0.34 5.95 -15.84
CA HIS A 314 0.20 6.53 -14.61
C HIS A 314 0.88 7.89 -14.82
N THR A 315 0.57 8.59 -15.90
CA THR A 315 1.20 9.90 -16.22
C THR A 315 0.97 10.97 -15.14
N GLY A 316 -0.11 10.85 -14.38
CA GLY A 316 -0.40 11.72 -13.23
C GLY A 316 0.60 11.61 -12.07
N LEU A 317 1.35 10.51 -11.95
CA LEU A 317 2.36 10.34 -10.89
C LEU A 317 3.71 11.01 -11.20
N GLN A 318 3.92 11.45 -12.45
CA GLN A 318 5.20 12.02 -12.91
C GLN A 318 5.28 13.54 -12.76
N ARG A 319 4.24 14.19 -12.19
CA ARG A 319 4.15 15.65 -12.07
C ARG A 319 4.16 16.16 -10.64
#